data_a315e2000d9101fe05784ae57c5b367b
#
_entry.id   a315e2000d9101fe05784ae57c5b367b
#
_cell.length_a   1.000
_cell.length_b   1.000
_cell.length_c   1.000
_cell.angle_alpha   90.00
_cell.angle_beta   90.00
_cell.angle_gamma   90.00
#
_symmetry.space_group_name_H-M   'P 1'
#
loop_
_entity.id
_entity.type
_entity.pdbx_description
1 polymer ?
#
loop_
_entity_poly.entity_id
_entity_poly.type
_entity_poly.pdbx_seq_one_letter_code
_entity_poly.pdbx_strand_id
1 'polypeptide(L)'
;MRNYINLIEAVQKGCPVATHDIDKNLKNRQAAIDNYHYGPANPDRAEGYWKDSALIFDVSEATAKTMLCGNCAAFDVSDSMRKCMADGIQGDETGVDANASINLADLGYCNFLHFKCAGSRSCKAWVTGGPITEKDKNKSAD
;
A
#
# COMPACT_ATOMS: atom_id res chain seq x y z
N MET A 1 -23.21 -8.99 -1.92
CA MET A 1 -23.56 -9.12 -0.49
C MET A 1 -22.33 -9.03 0.40
N ARG A 2 -21.30 -9.85 0.11
CA ARG A 2 -20.06 -9.83 0.90
C ARG A 2 -19.36 -8.47 0.89
N ASN A 3 -19.24 -7.85 -0.29
CA ASN A 3 -18.60 -6.53 -0.41
C ASN A 3 -19.37 -5.45 0.33
N TYR A 4 -20.69 -5.54 0.35
CA TYR A 4 -21.54 -4.60 1.06
C TYR A 4 -21.29 -4.65 2.58
N ILE A 5 -21.18 -5.87 3.12
CA ILE A 5 -20.89 -6.07 4.55
C ILE A 5 -19.51 -5.51 4.89
N ASN A 6 -18.51 -5.76 4.04
CA ASN A 6 -17.16 -5.25 4.24
C ASN A 6 -17.10 -3.72 4.23
N LEU A 7 -17.89 -3.09 3.36
CA LEU A 7 -17.98 -1.63 3.32
C LEU A 7 -18.56 -1.06 4.62
N ILE A 8 -19.60 -1.69 5.16
CA ILE A 8 -20.20 -1.28 6.43
C ILE A 8 -19.17 -1.38 7.56
N GLU A 9 -18.43 -2.50 7.62
CA GLU A 9 -17.39 -2.69 8.62
C GLU A 9 -16.29 -1.61 8.50
N ALA A 10 -15.85 -1.32 7.30
CA ALA A 10 -14.81 -0.30 7.08
C ALA A 10 -15.27 1.06 7.59
N VAL A 11 -16.48 1.47 7.26
CA VAL A 11 -17.04 2.74 7.70
C VAL A 11 -17.15 2.80 9.23
N GLN A 12 -17.67 1.73 9.85
CA GLN A 12 -17.87 1.66 11.29
C GLN A 12 -16.56 1.72 12.08
N LYS A 13 -15.49 1.12 11.52
CA LYS A 13 -14.18 1.09 12.17
C LYS A 13 -13.29 2.26 11.80
N GLY A 14 -13.75 3.15 10.92
CA GLY A 14 -12.94 4.24 10.41
C GLY A 14 -11.83 3.79 9.47
N CYS A 15 -11.97 2.62 8.85
CA CYS A 15 -11.01 2.08 7.90
C CYS A 15 -11.28 2.62 6.50
N PRO A 16 -10.22 2.84 5.68
CA PRO A 16 -10.43 3.16 4.26
C PRO A 16 -11.21 2.06 3.56
N VAL A 17 -12.08 2.44 2.63
CA VAL A 17 -12.95 1.50 1.92
C VAL A 17 -12.15 0.38 1.25
N ALA A 18 -11.04 0.72 0.61
CA ALA A 18 -10.23 -0.26 -0.12
C ALA A 18 -9.61 -1.35 0.77
N THR A 19 -9.54 -1.16 2.10
CA THR A 19 -9.06 -2.22 3.00
C THR A 19 -10.03 -3.39 3.05
N HIS A 20 -11.33 -3.13 2.84
CA HIS A 20 -12.39 -4.14 2.95
C HIS A 20 -13.06 -4.45 1.60
N ASP A 21 -13.01 -3.55 0.64
CA ASP A 21 -13.60 -3.74 -0.69
C ASP A 21 -12.51 -4.18 -1.67
N ILE A 22 -12.50 -5.47 -2.00
CA ILE A 22 -11.50 -6.08 -2.87
C ILE A 22 -11.53 -5.42 -4.26
N ASP A 23 -12.71 -5.19 -4.81
CA ASP A 23 -12.84 -4.59 -6.15
C ASP A 23 -12.30 -3.17 -6.17
N LYS A 24 -12.58 -2.38 -5.15
CA LYS A 24 -12.07 -1.02 -5.02
C LYS A 24 -10.54 -1.02 -4.92
N ASN A 25 -9.99 -1.92 -4.11
CA ASN A 25 -8.55 -2.05 -3.96
C ASN A 25 -7.87 -2.40 -5.28
N LEU A 26 -8.41 -3.38 -6.01
CA LEU A 26 -7.86 -3.80 -7.29
C LEU A 26 -7.98 -2.71 -8.35
N LYS A 27 -9.08 -1.99 -8.37
CA LYS A 27 -9.29 -0.88 -9.29
C LYS A 27 -8.28 0.24 -9.02
N ASN A 28 -8.09 0.60 -7.76
CA ASN A 28 -7.13 1.64 -7.39
C ASN A 28 -5.69 1.21 -7.67
N ARG A 29 -5.39 -0.07 -7.43
CA ARG A 29 -4.07 -0.64 -7.75
C ARG A 29 -3.80 -0.58 -9.26
N GLN A 30 -4.78 -0.93 -10.08
CA GLN A 30 -4.62 -0.88 -11.53
C GLN A 30 -4.41 0.56 -12.00
N ALA A 31 -5.14 1.51 -11.44
CA ALA A 31 -4.95 2.93 -11.74
C ALA A 31 -3.54 3.40 -11.36
N ALA A 32 -3.01 2.90 -10.25
CA ALA A 32 -1.64 3.20 -9.83
C ALA A 32 -0.61 2.64 -10.84
N ILE A 33 -0.82 1.43 -11.32
CA ILE A 33 0.03 0.81 -12.34
C ILE A 33 0.00 1.63 -13.63
N ASP A 34 -1.21 1.97 -14.10
CA ASP A 34 -1.41 2.63 -15.39
C ASP A 34 -0.96 4.10 -15.37
N ASN A 35 -1.18 4.81 -14.27
CA ASN A 35 -1.00 6.27 -14.23
C ASN A 35 0.19 6.72 -13.40
N TYR A 36 0.68 5.90 -12.46
CA TYR A 36 1.72 6.27 -11.51
C TYR A 36 2.92 5.35 -11.52
N HIS A 37 3.04 4.48 -12.52
CA HIS A 37 4.20 3.60 -12.65
C HIS A 37 4.42 2.71 -11.42
N TYR A 38 3.35 2.29 -10.78
CA TYR A 38 3.45 1.39 -9.62
C TYR A 38 4.02 0.04 -10.04
N GLY A 39 5.06 -0.40 -9.40
CA GLY A 39 5.75 -1.64 -9.70
C GLY A 39 7.08 -1.76 -8.96
N PRO A 40 7.98 -2.64 -9.37
CA PRO A 40 7.88 -3.52 -10.54
C PRO A 40 6.97 -4.73 -10.31
N ALA A 41 6.26 -5.15 -11.34
CA ALA A 41 5.39 -6.33 -11.26
C ALA A 41 6.19 -7.61 -11.06
N ASN A 42 7.39 -7.67 -11.65
CA ASN A 42 8.28 -8.81 -11.53
C ASN A 42 9.65 -8.32 -11.02
N PRO A 43 9.94 -8.50 -9.70
CA PRO A 43 11.23 -8.06 -9.14
C PRO A 43 12.45 -8.72 -9.78
N ASP A 44 12.30 -9.93 -10.30
CA ASP A 44 13.41 -10.67 -10.92
C ASP A 44 13.77 -10.14 -12.32
N ARG A 45 12.90 -9.33 -12.91
CA ARG A 45 13.10 -8.73 -14.23
C ARG A 45 12.74 -7.24 -14.19
N ALA A 46 13.34 -6.53 -13.25
CA ALA A 46 12.95 -5.16 -12.93
C ALA A 46 13.89 -4.10 -13.49
N GLU A 47 14.89 -4.45 -14.27
CA GLU A 47 15.91 -3.50 -14.74
C GLU A 47 15.29 -2.36 -15.54
N GLY A 48 14.40 -2.66 -16.47
CA GLY A 48 13.69 -1.65 -17.25
C GLY A 48 12.86 -0.72 -16.39
N TYR A 49 12.21 -1.28 -15.37
CA TYR A 49 11.42 -0.49 -14.42
C TYR A 49 12.29 0.55 -13.70
N TRP A 50 13.44 0.13 -13.18
CA TRP A 50 14.31 1.02 -12.41
C TRP A 50 15.00 2.06 -13.29
N LYS A 51 15.28 1.73 -14.56
CA LYS A 51 15.75 2.72 -15.53
C LYS A 51 14.72 3.80 -15.76
N ASP A 52 13.47 3.42 -15.94
CA ASP A 52 12.36 4.36 -16.12
C ASP A 52 12.17 5.22 -14.87
N SER A 53 12.23 4.62 -13.69
CA SER A 53 12.11 5.34 -12.43
C SER A 53 13.23 6.37 -12.27
N ALA A 54 14.46 6.00 -12.63
CA ALA A 54 15.59 6.91 -12.58
C ALA A 54 15.37 8.14 -13.48
N LEU A 55 14.81 7.93 -14.66
CA LEU A 55 14.47 9.03 -15.58
C LEU A 55 13.33 9.89 -15.01
N ILE A 56 12.28 9.27 -14.45
CA ILE A 56 11.14 9.99 -13.89
C ILE A 56 11.59 10.92 -12.76
N PHE A 57 12.47 10.44 -11.86
CA PHE A 57 12.91 11.20 -10.71
C PHE A 57 14.19 12.02 -10.97
N ASP A 58 14.80 11.86 -12.14
CA ASP A 58 16.08 12.50 -12.48
C ASP A 58 17.16 12.16 -11.45
N VAL A 59 17.35 10.89 -11.20
CA VAL A 59 18.34 10.33 -10.26
C VAL A 59 19.02 9.13 -10.90
N SER A 60 20.07 8.61 -10.23
CA SER A 60 20.70 7.34 -10.65
C SER A 60 19.74 6.16 -10.41
N GLU A 61 19.98 5.04 -11.11
CA GLU A 61 19.22 3.82 -10.85
C GLU A 61 19.41 3.33 -9.41
N ALA A 62 20.63 3.47 -8.88
CA ALA A 62 20.89 3.08 -7.49
C ALA A 62 20.05 3.89 -6.52
N THR A 63 19.91 5.20 -6.75
CA THR A 63 19.05 6.05 -5.93
C THR A 63 17.58 5.70 -6.10
N ALA A 64 17.13 5.49 -7.34
CA ALA A 64 15.75 5.11 -7.61
C ALA A 64 15.34 3.86 -6.84
N LYS A 65 16.23 2.87 -6.73
CA LYS A 65 15.99 1.63 -5.99
C LYS A 65 15.81 1.83 -4.48
N THR A 66 16.19 2.98 -3.95
CA THR A 66 15.98 3.31 -2.54
C THR A 66 14.67 4.06 -2.30
N MET A 67 14.00 4.51 -3.35
CA MET A 67 12.75 5.28 -3.27
C MET A 67 11.57 4.32 -3.36
N LEU A 68 11.28 3.65 -2.25
CA LEU A 68 10.31 2.55 -2.19
C LEU A 68 9.06 2.97 -1.43
N CYS A 69 7.93 2.31 -1.74
CA CYS A 69 6.70 2.51 -0.98
C CYS A 69 6.94 2.39 0.52
N GLY A 70 7.77 1.42 0.93
CA GLY A 70 8.07 1.18 2.34
C GLY A 70 8.68 2.35 3.09
N ASN A 71 9.25 3.34 2.40
CA ASN A 71 9.74 4.56 3.04
C ASN A 71 9.04 5.82 2.52
N CYS A 72 7.90 5.66 1.85
CA CYS A 72 7.10 6.76 1.32
C CYS A 72 6.25 7.41 2.40
N ALA A 73 6.12 8.72 2.36
CA ALA A 73 5.30 9.48 3.31
C ALA A 73 3.82 9.09 3.28
N ALA A 74 3.34 8.48 2.21
CA ALA A 74 1.96 8.03 2.08
C ALA A 74 1.72 6.59 2.57
N PHE A 75 2.79 5.86 2.91
CA PHE A 75 2.72 4.44 3.25
C PHE A 75 2.40 4.24 4.73
N ASP A 76 1.18 3.83 5.02
CA ASP A 76 0.69 3.69 6.38
C ASP A 76 0.83 2.23 6.86
N VAL A 77 1.71 2.02 7.83
CA VAL A 77 1.93 0.73 8.50
C VAL A 77 1.63 0.83 10.00
N SER A 78 0.85 1.83 10.40
CA SER A 78 0.42 1.97 11.80
C SER A 78 -0.36 0.72 12.24
N ASP A 79 -0.40 0.48 13.54
CA ASP A 79 -1.13 -0.66 14.11
C ASP A 79 -2.61 -0.62 13.72
N SER A 80 -3.21 0.56 13.77
CA SER A 80 -4.61 0.73 13.39
C SER A 80 -4.84 0.40 11.91
N MET A 81 -3.94 0.82 11.02
CA MET A 81 -4.07 0.52 9.59
C MET A 81 -3.82 -0.96 9.30
N ARG A 82 -2.82 -1.57 9.97
CA ARG A 82 -2.57 -3.00 9.83
C ARG A 82 -3.80 -3.81 10.25
N LYS A 83 -4.48 -3.38 11.31
CA LYS A 83 -5.72 -4.02 11.73
C LYS A 83 -6.81 -3.87 10.68
N CYS A 84 -6.98 -2.71 10.08
CA CYS A 84 -7.92 -2.49 8.98
C CYS A 84 -7.65 -3.44 7.81
N MET A 85 -6.38 -3.54 7.40
CA MET A 85 -5.99 -4.43 6.30
C MET A 85 -6.20 -5.89 6.66
N ALA A 86 -5.83 -6.29 7.88
CA ALA A 86 -5.99 -7.68 8.34
C ALA A 86 -7.47 -8.06 8.40
N ASP A 87 -8.32 -7.21 8.95
CA ASP A 87 -9.76 -7.45 9.02
C ASP A 87 -10.36 -7.57 7.62
N GLY A 88 -9.93 -6.73 6.68
CA GLY A 88 -10.40 -6.78 5.31
C GLY A 88 -9.97 -8.03 4.57
N ILE A 89 -8.72 -8.47 4.74
CA ILE A 89 -8.19 -9.69 4.14
C ILE A 89 -8.88 -10.92 4.74
N GLN A 90 -9.04 -10.91 6.07
CA GLN A 90 -9.69 -12.03 6.77
C GLN A 90 -11.14 -12.19 6.30
N GLY A 91 -11.88 -11.09 6.24
CA GLY A 91 -13.29 -11.12 5.84
C GLY A 91 -14.06 -12.17 6.60
N ASP A 92 -14.82 -13.01 5.86
CA ASP A 92 -15.59 -14.13 6.42
C ASP A 92 -14.86 -15.46 6.30
N GLU A 93 -13.64 -15.48 5.78
CA GLU A 93 -12.91 -16.70 5.50
C GLU A 93 -12.21 -17.20 6.75
N THR A 94 -12.42 -18.47 7.07
CA THR A 94 -11.73 -19.16 8.16
C THR A 94 -10.47 -19.81 7.62
N GLY A 95 -9.42 -19.87 8.45
CA GLY A 95 -8.16 -20.51 8.07
C GLY A 95 -7.20 -19.62 7.32
N VAL A 96 -7.56 -18.37 7.04
CA VAL A 96 -6.67 -17.39 6.42
C VAL A 96 -5.89 -16.66 7.53
N ASP A 97 -4.57 -16.62 7.41
CA ASP A 97 -3.74 -15.81 8.31
C ASP A 97 -3.44 -14.48 7.63
N ALA A 98 -4.28 -13.48 7.91
CA ALA A 98 -4.16 -12.16 7.30
C ALA A 98 -2.85 -11.46 7.67
N ASN A 99 -2.39 -11.62 8.92
CA ASN A 99 -1.13 -11.00 9.35
C ASN A 99 0.07 -11.62 8.64
N ALA A 100 0.07 -12.93 8.42
CA ALA A 100 1.12 -13.59 7.64
C ALA A 100 1.14 -13.06 6.20
N SER A 101 -0.02 -12.86 5.59
CA SER A 101 -0.13 -12.31 4.24
C SER A 101 0.43 -10.89 4.16
N ILE A 102 0.12 -10.04 5.14
CA ILE A 102 0.64 -8.68 5.23
C ILE A 102 2.17 -8.70 5.35
N ASN A 103 2.70 -9.54 6.22
CA ASN A 103 4.15 -9.63 6.44
C ASN A 103 4.89 -10.16 5.21
N LEU A 104 4.37 -11.21 4.57
CA LEU A 104 4.99 -11.81 3.40
C LEU A 104 5.05 -10.85 2.21
N ALA A 105 4.00 -10.09 2.00
CA ALA A 105 3.91 -9.14 0.88
C ALA A 105 4.41 -7.74 1.25
N ASP A 106 4.83 -7.53 2.50
CA ASP A 106 5.27 -6.23 3.01
C ASP A 106 4.23 -5.16 2.72
N LEU A 107 2.97 -5.45 3.06
CA LEU A 107 1.85 -4.59 2.73
C LEU A 107 1.73 -3.41 3.70
N GLY A 108 1.40 -2.26 3.14
CA GLY A 108 0.95 -1.09 3.84
C GLY A 108 -0.17 -0.45 3.02
N TYR A 109 -0.77 0.59 3.54
CA TYR A 109 -1.83 1.29 2.83
C TYR A 109 -1.32 2.62 2.29
N CYS A 110 -1.50 2.83 0.98
CA CYS A 110 -1.12 4.10 0.34
C CYS A 110 -2.24 5.12 0.53
N ASN A 111 -2.01 6.13 1.39
CA ASN A 111 -2.99 7.18 1.63
C ASN A 111 -3.16 8.14 0.46
N PHE A 112 -2.23 8.10 -0.50
CA PHE A 112 -2.29 8.96 -1.68
C PHE A 112 -3.11 8.31 -2.81
N LEU A 113 -2.88 7.02 -3.07
CA LEU A 113 -3.53 6.31 -4.18
C LEU A 113 -4.64 5.36 -3.71
N HIS A 114 -4.84 5.23 -2.42
CA HIS A 114 -5.95 4.53 -1.77
C HIS A 114 -6.04 3.05 -2.12
N PHE A 115 -4.94 2.33 -1.92
CA PHE A 115 -4.92 0.87 -2.08
C PHE A 115 -3.84 0.26 -1.19
N LYS A 116 -3.95 -1.06 -0.98
CA LYS A 116 -2.92 -1.83 -0.26
C LYS A 116 -1.74 -2.02 -1.20
N CYS A 117 -0.58 -1.48 -0.86
CA CYS A 117 0.61 -1.55 -1.70
C CYS A 117 1.74 -2.30 -1.00
N ALA A 118 2.67 -2.81 -1.80
CA ALA A 118 3.82 -3.53 -1.29
C ALA A 118 4.98 -2.57 -1.04
N GLY A 119 5.59 -2.66 0.14
CA GLY A 119 6.68 -1.78 0.55
C GLY A 119 7.93 -1.91 -0.31
N SER A 120 8.12 -3.06 -0.99
CA SER A 120 9.25 -3.30 -1.88
C SER A 120 9.08 -2.71 -3.28
N ARG A 121 7.91 -2.15 -3.59
CA ARG A 121 7.63 -1.52 -4.87
C ARG A 121 7.78 0.00 -4.78
N SER A 122 7.56 0.68 -5.90
CA SER A 122 7.64 2.13 -5.97
C SER A 122 6.58 2.67 -6.93
N CYS A 123 6.44 3.98 -6.97
CA CYS A 123 5.61 4.67 -7.97
C CYS A 123 6.13 6.09 -8.16
N LYS A 124 5.67 6.77 -9.21
CA LYS A 124 6.14 8.13 -9.48
C LYS A 124 5.58 9.18 -8.52
N ALA A 125 4.62 8.81 -7.67
CA ALA A 125 4.09 9.69 -6.63
C ALA A 125 4.87 9.61 -5.31
N TRP A 126 5.96 8.84 -5.28
CA TRP A 126 6.76 8.64 -4.06
C TRP A 126 7.23 9.98 -3.48
N VAL A 127 7.13 10.09 -2.15
CA VAL A 127 7.57 11.26 -1.38
C VAL A 127 8.34 10.79 -0.15
N THR A 128 9.48 11.44 0.12
CA THR A 128 10.29 11.11 1.30
C THR A 128 9.54 11.43 2.60
N GLY A 129 9.86 10.70 3.65
CA GLY A 129 9.37 10.99 5.00
C GLY A 129 8.54 9.90 5.66
N GLY A 130 8.38 8.74 5.01
CA GLY A 130 7.64 7.63 5.58
C GLY A 130 8.53 6.54 6.15
N PRO A 131 7.92 5.44 6.57
CA PRO A 131 6.46 5.19 6.55
C PRO A 131 5.72 5.88 7.68
N ILE A 132 4.38 5.89 7.61
CA ILE A 132 3.54 6.35 8.70
C ILE A 132 3.41 5.23 9.72
N THR A 133 3.73 5.52 10.97
CA THR A 133 3.66 4.56 12.08
C THR A 133 2.60 5.01 13.08
N GLU A 134 2.31 4.17 14.06
CA GLU A 134 1.38 4.53 15.14
C GLU A 134 1.89 5.74 15.93
N LYS A 135 3.21 5.84 16.09
CA LYS A 135 3.84 6.99 16.74
C LYS A 135 3.55 8.29 16.00
N ASP A 136 3.58 8.26 14.68
CA ASP A 136 3.28 9.45 13.85
C ASP A 136 1.83 9.87 14.00
N LYS A 137 0.90 8.92 14.04
CA LYS A 137 -0.51 9.19 14.24
C LYS A 137 -0.79 9.80 15.61
N ASN A 138 -0.11 9.32 16.64
CA ASN A 138 -0.24 9.85 17.98
C ASN A 138 0.27 11.30 18.06
N LYS A 139 1.33 11.63 17.33
CA LYS A 139 1.82 13.02 17.24
C LYS A 139 0.82 13.92 16.53
N SER A 140 0.13 13.40 15.53
CA SER A 140 -0.88 14.17 14.77
C SER A 140 -2.10 14.49 15.61
N ALA A 141 -2.35 13.74 16.69
CA ALA A 141 -3.48 13.97 17.59
C ALA A 141 -3.26 15.18 18.51
N ASP A 142 -2.03 15.62 18.65
CA ASP A 142 -1.67 16.77 19.46
C ASP A 142 -1.90 18.07 18.67
#